data_cd6bdf5356d10b9b1628f8873b387ff2
#
_entry.id   cd6bdf5356d10b9b1628f8873b387ff2
#
_cell.length_a   1.000
_cell.length_b   1.000
_cell.length_c   1.000
_cell.angle_alpha   90.00
_cell.angle_beta   90.00
_cell.angle_gamma   90.00
#
_symmetry.space_group_name_H-M   'P 1'
#
loop_
_entity.id
_entity.type
_entity.pdbx_description
1 polymer ?
#
loop_
_entity_poly.entity_id
_entity_poly.type
_entity_poly.pdbx_seq_one_letter_code
_entity_poly.pdbx_strand_id
1 'polypeptide(L)'
;MAAKLSIASTLPLLDSPAQLPRLGFGVYKSTAETCVRSCLTALKAGYRHIDTAQFYANEEQVGQAVKESGIPRSEIYITSKVMTASSDVPATYEKIVDSVRKLDDRPDGYVDLFLIHNASISAEGNKIMWAALEQAKAEGKVKDIGVSNAGKRHIEAMKDYAKVWPPVVNQIELHPWNQQREAVKYSQSQGIVVEAYCPLVRNLKADDKTLLSIAEKHNKTTAQVLVRYCLQKDWVPLPKSDTPSRIEANADVFGFELDAKDMETLDNLDQGPWGAIVQAVDN
;
A
#
# COMPACT_ATOMS: atom_id res chain seq x y z
N MET A 1 6.92 26.01 -9.08
CA MET A 1 5.70 25.61 -8.34
C MET A 1 5.58 24.10 -8.45
N ALA A 2 5.44 23.36 -7.33
CA ALA A 2 5.15 21.93 -7.39
C ALA A 2 3.80 21.71 -8.09
N ALA A 3 3.72 20.68 -8.94
CA ALA A 3 2.48 20.34 -9.62
C ALA A 3 1.38 20.01 -8.59
N LYS A 4 0.18 20.55 -8.79
CA LYS A 4 -0.95 20.25 -7.90
C LYS A 4 -1.30 18.77 -7.99
N LEU A 5 -1.39 18.08 -6.85
CA LEU A 5 -1.77 16.68 -6.79
C LEU A 5 -3.17 16.44 -7.35
N SER A 6 -3.35 15.32 -8.02
CA SER A 6 -4.63 14.81 -8.52
C SER A 6 -4.73 13.30 -8.30
N ILE A 7 -5.89 12.72 -8.52
CA ILE A 7 -6.07 11.27 -8.42
C ILE A 7 -5.21 10.50 -9.44
N ALA A 8 -4.82 11.13 -10.54
CA ALA A 8 -3.93 10.55 -11.55
C ALA A 8 -2.44 10.77 -11.24
N SER A 9 -2.10 11.43 -10.13
CA SER A 9 -0.70 11.64 -9.75
C SER A 9 -0.03 10.34 -9.37
N THR A 10 1.22 10.18 -9.82
CA THR A 10 2.04 8.99 -9.58
C THR A 10 3.37 9.32 -8.92
N LEU A 11 4.07 8.32 -8.44
CA LEU A 11 5.46 8.37 -7.99
C LEU A 11 6.30 7.43 -8.86
N PRO A 12 7.50 7.86 -9.29
CA PRO A 12 8.45 6.96 -9.91
C PRO A 12 8.96 5.95 -8.88
N LEU A 13 9.21 4.74 -9.31
CA LEU A 13 9.89 3.72 -8.51
C LEU A 13 11.36 3.60 -8.93
N LEU A 14 12.23 3.33 -7.96
CA LEU A 14 13.66 3.20 -8.20
C LEU A 14 13.93 2.05 -9.18
N ASP A 15 14.74 2.32 -10.21
CA ASP A 15 15.15 1.33 -11.24
C ASP A 15 13.97 0.60 -11.92
N SER A 16 12.82 1.26 -12.02
CA SER A 16 11.61 0.74 -12.65
C SER A 16 10.99 1.75 -13.61
N PRO A 17 10.46 1.32 -14.76
CA PRO A 17 9.66 2.17 -15.62
C PRO A 17 8.25 2.42 -15.07
N ALA A 18 7.85 1.68 -14.04
CA ALA A 18 6.50 1.77 -13.48
C ALA A 18 6.28 3.07 -12.72
N GLN A 19 5.03 3.51 -12.74
CA GLN A 19 4.56 4.70 -12.04
C GLN A 19 3.52 4.28 -11.01
N LEU A 20 3.84 4.34 -9.73
CA LEU A 20 2.95 3.98 -8.64
C LEU A 20 1.91 5.09 -8.40
N PRO A 21 0.58 4.82 -8.53
CA PRO A 21 -0.44 5.81 -8.19
C PRO A 21 -0.34 6.24 -6.72
N ARG A 22 -0.42 7.55 -6.47
CA ARG A 22 -0.25 8.13 -5.12
C ARG A 22 -1.41 7.85 -4.16
N LEU A 23 -2.49 7.27 -4.63
CA LEU A 23 -3.63 6.83 -3.83
C LEU A 23 -4.01 5.42 -4.26
N GLY A 24 -3.98 4.47 -3.32
CA GLY A 24 -4.42 3.11 -3.56
C GLY A 24 -5.71 2.77 -2.80
N PHE A 25 -6.32 1.66 -3.16
CA PHE A 25 -7.52 1.13 -2.53
C PHE A 25 -7.22 -0.23 -1.89
N GLY A 26 -7.31 -0.30 -0.56
CA GLY A 26 -7.09 -1.53 0.19
C GLY A 26 -8.35 -2.39 0.28
N VAL A 27 -8.20 -3.72 0.23
CA VAL A 27 -9.32 -4.68 0.32
C VAL A 27 -9.24 -5.63 1.50
N TYR A 28 -8.39 -5.37 2.49
CA TYR A 28 -8.32 -6.22 3.70
C TYR A 28 -9.68 -6.33 4.39
N LYS A 29 -10.09 -7.57 4.72
CA LYS A 29 -11.42 -7.90 5.29
C LYS A 29 -12.63 -7.60 4.40
N SER A 30 -12.47 -7.29 3.12
CA SER A 30 -13.57 -7.35 2.18
C SER A 30 -13.91 -8.82 1.91
N THR A 31 -15.16 -9.20 2.12
CA THR A 31 -15.64 -10.56 1.80
C THR A 31 -15.67 -10.77 0.28
N ALA A 32 -15.71 -12.02 -0.18
CA ALA A 32 -15.80 -12.31 -1.61
C ALA A 32 -16.94 -11.54 -2.28
N GLU A 33 -18.12 -11.51 -1.67
CA GLU A 33 -19.31 -10.82 -2.20
C GLU A 33 -19.11 -9.30 -2.30
N THR A 34 -18.47 -8.68 -1.31
CA THR A 34 -18.30 -7.22 -1.27
C THR A 34 -17.07 -6.74 -2.01
N CYS A 35 -16.03 -7.58 -2.14
CA CYS A 35 -14.75 -7.19 -2.71
C CYS A 35 -14.88 -6.74 -4.18
N VAL A 36 -15.56 -7.53 -5.02
CA VAL A 36 -15.77 -7.19 -6.43
C VAL A 36 -16.45 -5.83 -6.56
N ARG A 37 -17.56 -5.64 -5.86
CA ARG A 37 -18.34 -4.39 -5.88
C ARG A 37 -17.53 -3.19 -5.38
N SER A 38 -16.75 -3.38 -4.30
CA SER A 38 -15.93 -2.31 -3.72
C SER A 38 -14.80 -1.91 -4.67
N CYS A 39 -14.12 -2.88 -5.31
CA CYS A 39 -13.11 -2.62 -6.33
C CYS A 39 -13.69 -1.89 -7.56
N LEU A 40 -14.84 -2.34 -8.07
CA LEU A 40 -15.52 -1.66 -9.20
C LEU A 40 -15.90 -0.22 -8.83
N THR A 41 -16.41 0.00 -7.62
CA THR A 41 -16.71 1.35 -7.12
C THR A 41 -15.44 2.21 -7.05
N ALA A 42 -14.34 1.67 -6.54
CA ALA A 42 -13.07 2.38 -6.46
C ALA A 42 -12.53 2.74 -7.86
N LEU A 43 -12.52 1.78 -8.79
CA LEU A 43 -12.09 2.02 -10.16
C LEU A 43 -12.95 3.08 -10.86
N LYS A 44 -14.27 3.06 -10.65
CA LYS A 44 -15.20 4.07 -11.15
C LYS A 44 -14.96 5.45 -10.54
N ALA A 45 -14.58 5.51 -9.25
CA ALA A 45 -14.22 6.74 -8.55
C ALA A 45 -12.85 7.30 -8.97
N GLY A 46 -12.10 6.60 -9.84
CA GLY A 46 -10.84 7.06 -10.40
C GLY A 46 -9.59 6.42 -9.76
N TYR A 47 -9.73 5.55 -8.77
CA TYR A 47 -8.57 4.77 -8.31
C TYR A 47 -7.98 3.96 -9.45
N ARG A 48 -6.66 3.84 -9.45
CA ARG A 48 -5.91 3.00 -10.40
C ARG A 48 -4.92 2.08 -9.70
N HIS A 49 -4.94 2.02 -8.37
CA HIS A 49 -4.13 1.13 -7.56
C HIS A 49 -5.03 0.33 -6.61
N ILE A 50 -4.97 -1.00 -6.69
CA ILE A 50 -5.68 -1.92 -5.78
C ILE A 50 -4.64 -2.72 -5.01
N ASP A 51 -4.75 -2.71 -3.67
CA ASP A 51 -3.88 -3.43 -2.74
C ASP A 51 -4.61 -4.61 -2.11
N THR A 52 -4.13 -5.81 -2.40
CA THR A 52 -4.59 -7.08 -1.82
C THR A 52 -3.43 -7.89 -1.23
N ALA A 53 -3.65 -9.13 -0.86
CA ALA A 53 -2.64 -10.08 -0.39
C ALA A 53 -3.18 -11.51 -0.41
N GLN A 54 -2.29 -12.51 -0.48
CA GLN A 54 -2.64 -13.92 -0.28
C GLN A 54 -3.43 -14.15 1.02
N PHE A 55 -2.99 -13.51 2.09
CA PHE A 55 -3.62 -13.59 3.42
C PHE A 55 -5.06 -13.08 3.46
N TYR A 56 -5.46 -12.21 2.53
CA TYR A 56 -6.82 -11.64 2.51
C TYR A 56 -7.83 -12.60 1.89
N ALA A 57 -7.36 -13.62 1.16
CA ALA A 57 -8.16 -14.64 0.49
C ALA A 57 -9.22 -14.05 -0.48
N ASN A 58 -8.89 -12.93 -1.15
CA ASN A 58 -9.78 -12.24 -2.09
C ASN A 58 -9.09 -11.80 -3.39
N GLU A 59 -7.94 -12.41 -3.72
CA GLU A 59 -7.20 -12.12 -4.95
C GLU A 59 -8.03 -12.42 -6.21
N GLU A 60 -8.80 -13.53 -6.22
CA GLU A 60 -9.68 -13.88 -7.34
C GLU A 60 -10.77 -12.81 -7.58
N GLN A 61 -11.33 -12.25 -6.50
CA GLN A 61 -12.34 -11.20 -6.58
C GLN A 61 -11.76 -9.89 -7.08
N VAL A 62 -10.51 -9.59 -6.72
CA VAL A 62 -9.79 -8.44 -7.29
C VAL A 62 -9.57 -8.64 -8.79
N GLY A 63 -9.08 -9.80 -9.20
CA GLY A 63 -8.92 -10.14 -10.63
C GLY A 63 -10.23 -10.06 -11.41
N GLN A 64 -11.32 -10.58 -10.83
CA GLN A 64 -12.67 -10.47 -11.40
C GLN A 64 -13.08 -9.00 -11.59
N ALA A 65 -12.91 -8.16 -10.55
CA ALA A 65 -13.28 -6.75 -10.63
C ALA A 65 -12.45 -5.99 -11.68
N VAL A 66 -11.16 -6.29 -11.79
CA VAL A 66 -10.28 -5.70 -12.82
C VAL A 66 -10.81 -6.05 -14.21
N LYS A 67 -11.15 -7.30 -14.46
CA LYS A 67 -11.69 -7.78 -15.73
C LYS A 67 -13.06 -7.16 -16.05
N GLU A 68 -13.95 -7.10 -15.07
CA GLU A 68 -15.30 -6.53 -15.23
C GLU A 68 -15.31 -5.00 -15.36
N SER A 69 -14.26 -4.31 -14.89
CA SER A 69 -14.16 -2.84 -14.98
C SER A 69 -14.09 -2.31 -16.42
N GLY A 70 -13.65 -3.14 -17.36
CA GLY A 70 -13.41 -2.74 -18.75
C GLY A 70 -12.24 -1.77 -18.93
N ILE A 71 -11.51 -1.42 -17.85
CA ILE A 71 -10.33 -0.58 -17.92
C ILE A 71 -9.15 -1.44 -18.41
N PRO A 72 -8.34 -0.96 -19.36
CA PRO A 72 -7.15 -1.71 -19.80
C PRO A 72 -6.28 -2.12 -18.61
N ARG A 73 -5.84 -3.39 -18.57
CA ARG A 73 -5.01 -3.93 -17.47
C ARG A 73 -3.76 -3.07 -17.21
N SER A 74 -3.18 -2.50 -18.27
CA SER A 74 -2.01 -1.62 -18.19
C SER A 74 -2.26 -0.28 -17.49
N GLU A 75 -3.52 0.10 -17.28
CA GLU A 75 -3.90 1.31 -16.57
C GLU A 75 -4.22 1.04 -15.09
N ILE A 76 -4.21 -0.22 -14.65
CA ILE A 76 -4.49 -0.61 -13.27
C ILE A 76 -3.22 -1.16 -12.64
N TYR A 77 -2.82 -0.61 -11.52
CA TYR A 77 -1.71 -1.04 -10.70
C TYR A 77 -2.21 -2.00 -9.61
N ILE A 78 -1.72 -3.21 -9.57
CA ILE A 78 -2.13 -4.23 -8.59
C ILE A 78 -0.96 -4.56 -7.68
N THR A 79 -1.19 -4.46 -6.37
CA THR A 79 -0.26 -4.94 -5.35
C THR A 79 -0.82 -6.20 -4.69
N SER A 80 0.01 -7.25 -4.58
CA SER A 80 -0.25 -8.40 -3.72
C SER A 80 0.94 -8.69 -2.81
N LYS A 81 0.78 -9.67 -1.89
CA LYS A 81 1.77 -9.94 -0.85
C LYS A 81 1.83 -11.43 -0.51
N VAL A 82 3.04 -11.94 -0.30
CA VAL A 82 3.29 -13.29 0.25
C VAL A 82 3.57 -13.20 1.75
N MET A 83 2.81 -13.94 2.56
CA MET A 83 2.93 -13.88 4.04
C MET A 83 4.05 -14.77 4.56
N THR A 84 4.18 -15.98 4.02
CA THR A 84 5.11 -17.00 4.51
C THR A 84 5.75 -17.73 3.35
N ALA A 85 7.04 -18.03 3.48
CA ALA A 85 7.71 -18.95 2.58
C ALA A 85 7.07 -20.34 2.64
N SER A 86 7.17 -21.08 1.54
CA SER A 86 6.95 -22.54 1.51
C SER A 86 8.24 -23.27 1.93
N SER A 87 8.39 -24.55 1.59
CA SER A 87 9.57 -25.36 1.96
C SER A 87 10.88 -24.80 1.38
N ASP A 88 10.81 -24.19 0.21
CA ASP A 88 11.95 -23.72 -0.57
C ASP A 88 11.56 -22.62 -1.55
N VAL A 89 12.52 -22.15 -2.34
CA VAL A 89 12.31 -21.11 -3.35
C VAL A 89 11.36 -21.56 -4.44
N PRO A 90 11.48 -22.75 -5.07
CA PRO A 90 10.55 -23.22 -6.10
C PRO A 90 9.09 -23.28 -5.60
N ALA A 91 8.85 -23.88 -4.45
CA ALA A 91 7.49 -23.97 -3.88
C ALA A 91 6.91 -22.59 -3.51
N THR A 92 7.74 -21.64 -3.10
CA THR A 92 7.31 -20.26 -2.83
C THR A 92 7.03 -19.51 -4.13
N TYR A 93 7.82 -19.73 -5.16
CA TYR A 93 7.62 -19.19 -6.50
C TYR A 93 6.26 -19.63 -7.07
N GLU A 94 5.94 -20.93 -7.02
CA GLU A 94 4.63 -21.42 -7.49
C GLU A 94 3.45 -20.77 -6.78
N LYS A 95 3.60 -20.50 -5.49
CA LYS A 95 2.60 -19.77 -4.69
C LYS A 95 2.43 -18.31 -5.14
N ILE A 96 3.51 -17.66 -5.56
CA ILE A 96 3.48 -16.31 -6.15
C ILE A 96 2.79 -16.33 -7.53
N VAL A 97 3.14 -17.30 -8.36
CA VAL A 97 2.53 -17.48 -9.70
C VAL A 97 1.04 -17.80 -9.60
N ASP A 98 0.61 -18.56 -8.60
CA ASP A 98 -0.82 -18.79 -8.32
C ASP A 98 -1.57 -17.49 -8.04
N SER A 99 -0.98 -16.59 -7.23
CA SER A 99 -1.54 -15.25 -7.02
C SER A 99 -1.62 -14.43 -8.31
N VAL A 100 -0.60 -14.51 -9.17
CA VAL A 100 -0.63 -13.85 -10.48
C VAL A 100 -1.80 -14.35 -11.31
N ARG A 101 -2.02 -15.68 -11.39
CA ARG A 101 -3.14 -16.27 -12.15
C ARG A 101 -4.51 -15.82 -11.61
N LYS A 102 -4.66 -15.67 -10.29
CA LYS A 102 -5.88 -15.17 -9.67
C LYS A 102 -6.17 -13.71 -9.98
N LEU A 103 -5.14 -12.89 -10.05
CA LEU A 103 -5.24 -11.45 -10.26
C LEU A 103 -5.28 -11.05 -11.74
N ASP A 104 -4.61 -11.82 -12.60
CA ASP A 104 -4.52 -11.59 -14.02
C ASP A 104 -4.41 -12.95 -14.77
N ASP A 105 -5.56 -13.47 -15.21
CA ASP A 105 -5.69 -14.81 -15.83
C ASP A 105 -5.22 -14.87 -17.30
N ARG A 106 -4.67 -13.78 -17.82
CA ARG A 106 -4.15 -13.76 -19.21
C ARG A 106 -2.87 -14.59 -19.34
N PRO A 107 -2.53 -15.11 -20.53
CA PRO A 107 -1.29 -15.86 -20.75
C PRO A 107 -0.03 -15.07 -20.37
N ASP A 108 -0.04 -13.76 -20.62
CA ASP A 108 1.00 -12.79 -20.26
C ASP A 108 0.70 -12.03 -18.97
N GLY A 109 -0.20 -12.58 -18.13
CA GLY A 109 -0.66 -11.98 -16.89
C GLY A 109 0.48 -11.66 -15.92
N TYR A 110 0.35 -10.54 -15.21
CA TYR A 110 1.34 -10.04 -14.27
C TYR A 110 0.71 -9.29 -13.10
N VAL A 111 1.48 -9.13 -12.04
CA VAL A 111 1.19 -8.23 -10.90
C VAL A 111 2.20 -7.08 -10.94
N ASP A 112 1.76 -5.85 -10.68
CA ASP A 112 2.62 -4.68 -10.77
C ASP A 112 3.63 -4.62 -9.61
N LEU A 113 3.18 -4.91 -8.39
CA LEU A 113 4.02 -4.91 -7.19
C LEU A 113 3.72 -6.12 -6.32
N PHE A 114 4.75 -6.86 -5.94
CA PHE A 114 4.59 -7.98 -5.02
C PHE A 114 5.48 -7.80 -3.79
N LEU A 115 4.89 -7.88 -2.60
CA LEU A 115 5.57 -7.60 -1.35
C LEU A 115 5.78 -8.86 -0.50
N ILE A 116 6.87 -8.92 0.26
CA ILE A 116 6.90 -9.71 1.49
C ILE A 116 5.94 -9.02 2.47
N HIS A 117 4.91 -9.75 2.92
CA HIS A 117 3.81 -9.16 3.72
C HIS A 117 4.24 -8.71 5.11
N ASN A 118 5.17 -9.43 5.73
CA ASN A 118 5.73 -9.05 7.02
C ASN A 118 7.18 -9.50 7.16
N ALA A 119 8.10 -8.57 6.92
CA ALA A 119 9.53 -8.83 6.98
C ALA A 119 10.06 -9.10 8.41
N SER A 120 9.25 -8.83 9.46
CA SER A 120 9.67 -9.05 10.85
C SER A 120 9.49 -10.48 11.35
N ILE A 121 8.79 -11.35 10.59
CA ILE A 121 8.42 -12.70 11.08
C ILE A 121 9.58 -13.68 11.04
N SER A 122 10.33 -13.75 9.95
CA SER A 122 11.36 -14.79 9.77
C SER A 122 12.46 -14.31 8.83
N ALA A 123 13.68 -14.19 9.34
CA ALA A 123 14.84 -13.83 8.54
C ALA A 123 15.12 -14.86 7.43
N GLU A 124 15.04 -16.17 7.73
CA GLU A 124 15.25 -17.24 6.74
C GLU A 124 14.10 -17.29 5.72
N GLY A 125 12.84 -17.13 6.19
CA GLY A 125 11.68 -17.03 5.31
C GLY A 125 11.77 -15.84 4.36
N ASN A 126 12.33 -14.71 4.80
CA ASN A 126 12.53 -13.54 3.95
C ASN A 126 13.51 -13.83 2.80
N LYS A 127 14.58 -14.56 3.03
CA LYS A 127 15.55 -14.96 1.99
C LYS A 127 14.87 -15.83 0.92
N ILE A 128 14.08 -16.81 1.34
CA ILE A 128 13.34 -17.70 0.44
C ILE A 128 12.30 -16.90 -0.36
N MET A 129 11.49 -16.08 0.32
CA MET A 129 10.46 -15.27 -0.34
C MET A 129 11.07 -14.26 -1.31
N TRP A 130 12.16 -13.60 -0.90
CA TRP A 130 12.81 -12.61 -1.77
C TRP A 130 13.40 -13.25 -3.01
N ALA A 131 14.10 -14.38 -2.89
CA ALA A 131 14.63 -15.11 -4.04
C ALA A 131 13.52 -15.56 -5.01
N ALA A 132 12.37 -16.00 -4.49
CA ALA A 132 11.21 -16.36 -5.30
C ALA A 132 10.59 -15.14 -6.02
N LEU A 133 10.55 -13.99 -5.34
CA LEU A 133 10.08 -12.72 -5.93
C LEU A 133 11.05 -12.22 -7.01
N GLU A 134 12.36 -12.33 -6.81
CA GLU A 134 13.38 -12.00 -7.82
C GLU A 134 13.23 -12.88 -9.07
N GLN A 135 12.96 -14.17 -8.89
CA GLN A 135 12.68 -15.08 -10.00
C GLN A 135 11.41 -14.65 -10.75
N ALA A 136 10.33 -14.39 -10.04
CA ALA A 136 9.06 -13.94 -10.63
C ALA A 136 9.21 -12.60 -11.38
N LYS A 137 10.04 -11.69 -10.88
CA LYS A 137 10.39 -10.43 -11.55
C LYS A 137 11.21 -10.70 -12.82
N ALA A 138 12.22 -11.55 -12.77
CA ALA A 138 13.06 -11.88 -13.92
C ALA A 138 12.24 -12.54 -15.06
N GLU A 139 11.22 -13.32 -14.72
CA GLU A 139 10.31 -13.95 -15.66
C GLU A 139 9.13 -13.05 -16.11
N GLY A 140 9.06 -11.81 -15.61
CA GLY A 140 8.03 -10.84 -15.98
C GLY A 140 6.65 -11.12 -15.38
N LYS A 141 6.53 -12.07 -14.44
CA LYS A 141 5.28 -12.36 -13.72
C LYS A 141 4.97 -11.29 -12.68
N VAL A 142 5.99 -10.62 -12.20
CA VAL A 142 5.89 -9.48 -11.27
C VAL A 142 6.75 -8.35 -11.83
N LYS A 143 6.22 -7.12 -11.87
CA LYS A 143 6.99 -5.99 -12.41
C LYS A 143 7.98 -5.46 -11.38
N ASP A 144 7.53 -5.25 -10.15
CA ASP A 144 8.33 -4.71 -9.07
C ASP A 144 8.15 -5.48 -7.77
N ILE A 145 9.18 -5.46 -6.92
CA ILE A 145 9.20 -6.22 -5.66
C ILE A 145 9.56 -5.31 -4.49
N GLY A 146 8.89 -5.53 -3.37
CA GLY A 146 9.05 -4.73 -2.18
C GLY A 146 8.79 -5.51 -0.90
N VAL A 147 8.70 -4.76 0.20
CA VAL A 147 8.48 -5.32 1.53
C VAL A 147 7.33 -4.59 2.23
N SER A 148 6.80 -5.24 3.25
CA SER A 148 5.88 -4.64 4.20
C SER A 148 6.33 -4.94 5.62
N ASN A 149 6.03 -4.03 6.54
CA ASN A 149 6.41 -4.13 7.96
C ASN A 149 7.92 -4.31 8.17
N ALA A 150 8.74 -3.64 7.35
CA ALA A 150 10.19 -3.68 7.44
C ALA A 150 10.73 -2.40 8.11
N GLY A 151 11.41 -2.55 9.24
CA GLY A 151 12.24 -1.49 9.81
C GLY A 151 13.61 -1.44 9.13
N LYS A 152 14.42 -0.45 9.49
CA LYS A 152 15.78 -0.25 8.95
C LYS A 152 16.60 -1.53 8.98
N ARG A 153 16.65 -2.24 10.13
CA ARG A 153 17.46 -3.46 10.26
C ARG A 153 17.06 -4.57 9.29
N HIS A 154 15.76 -4.68 8.97
CA HIS A 154 15.27 -5.70 8.03
C HIS A 154 15.71 -5.41 6.60
N ILE A 155 15.63 -4.12 6.18
CA ILE A 155 16.04 -3.69 4.84
C ILE A 155 17.57 -3.79 4.71
N GLU A 156 18.34 -3.40 5.74
CA GLU A 156 19.80 -3.54 5.73
C GLU A 156 20.22 -5.02 5.62
N ALA A 157 19.58 -5.93 6.36
CA ALA A 157 19.89 -7.35 6.31
C ALA A 157 19.64 -7.98 4.92
N MET A 158 18.81 -7.37 4.08
CA MET A 158 18.60 -7.84 2.70
C MET A 158 19.86 -7.72 1.84
N LYS A 159 20.79 -6.81 2.15
CA LYS A 159 22.04 -6.63 1.41
C LYS A 159 22.90 -7.90 1.38
N ASP A 160 22.74 -8.78 2.37
CA ASP A 160 23.53 -10.00 2.48
C ASP A 160 23.07 -11.10 1.50
N TYR A 161 21.85 -10.99 0.94
CA TYR A 161 21.28 -12.06 0.13
C TYR A 161 20.50 -11.58 -1.12
N ALA A 162 20.04 -10.34 -1.14
CA ALA A 162 19.24 -9.82 -2.24
C ALA A 162 20.11 -9.48 -3.46
N LYS A 163 19.67 -9.89 -4.66
CA LYS A 163 20.26 -9.47 -5.94
C LYS A 163 19.62 -8.16 -6.42
N VAL A 164 18.34 -7.98 -6.13
CA VAL A 164 17.59 -6.74 -6.35
C VAL A 164 17.49 -6.00 -5.01
N TRP A 165 18.22 -4.90 -4.88
CA TRP A 165 18.25 -4.07 -3.69
C TRP A 165 18.43 -2.60 -4.09
N PRO A 166 17.76 -1.65 -3.42
CA PRO A 166 16.77 -1.84 -2.36
C PRO A 166 15.41 -2.32 -2.87
N PRO A 167 14.48 -2.76 -1.97
CA PRO A 167 13.08 -2.93 -2.33
C PRO A 167 12.50 -1.60 -2.81
N VAL A 168 11.64 -1.60 -3.84
CA VAL A 168 11.11 -0.34 -4.39
C VAL A 168 10.06 0.31 -3.49
N VAL A 169 9.40 -0.47 -2.64
CA VAL A 169 8.34 -0.04 -1.71
C VAL A 169 8.54 -0.68 -0.35
N ASN A 170 8.27 0.09 0.71
CA ASN A 170 8.03 -0.40 2.06
C ASN A 170 6.64 0.02 2.51
N GLN A 171 5.71 -0.93 2.66
CA GLN A 171 4.34 -0.69 3.11
C GLN A 171 4.25 -0.90 4.62
N ILE A 172 3.99 0.16 5.39
CA ILE A 172 3.92 0.13 6.86
C ILE A 172 2.68 0.84 7.37
N GLU A 173 2.29 0.59 8.63
CA GLU A 173 1.19 1.32 9.26
C GLU A 173 1.58 2.77 9.50
N LEU A 174 0.88 3.72 8.86
CA LEU A 174 1.15 5.15 9.02
C LEU A 174 -0.12 5.98 9.11
N HIS A 175 -0.15 6.82 10.11
CA HIS A 175 -1.19 7.81 10.39
C HIS A 175 -0.67 8.78 11.46
N PRO A 176 -1.36 9.89 11.81
CA PRO A 176 -0.85 10.87 12.75
C PRO A 176 -0.37 10.33 14.10
N TRP A 177 -1.00 9.26 14.62
CA TRP A 177 -0.64 8.66 15.91
C TRP A 177 0.50 7.64 15.86
N ASN A 178 0.86 7.16 14.66
CA ASN A 178 1.97 6.21 14.44
C ASN A 178 2.72 6.60 13.17
N GLN A 179 3.71 7.48 13.29
CA GLN A 179 4.41 8.04 12.13
C GLN A 179 5.69 7.29 11.78
N GLN A 180 6.16 6.41 12.63
CA GLN A 180 7.32 5.54 12.41
C GLN A 180 8.50 6.28 11.75
N ARG A 181 8.82 7.47 12.27
CA ARG A 181 9.70 8.48 11.65
C ARG A 181 11.06 7.92 11.23
N GLU A 182 11.64 7.00 12.00
CA GLU A 182 12.93 6.40 11.69
C GLU A 182 12.84 5.48 10.48
N ALA A 183 11.85 4.58 10.42
CA ALA A 183 11.63 3.68 9.29
C ALA A 183 11.29 4.45 8.01
N VAL A 184 10.44 5.47 8.11
CA VAL A 184 10.10 6.36 6.99
C VAL A 184 11.33 7.08 6.47
N LYS A 185 12.07 7.77 7.34
CA LYS A 185 13.27 8.52 6.97
C LYS A 185 14.32 7.63 6.32
N TYR A 186 14.53 6.43 6.89
CA TYR A 186 15.46 5.47 6.32
C TYR A 186 14.99 5.02 4.92
N SER A 187 13.74 4.57 4.79
CA SER A 187 13.20 4.13 3.49
C SER A 187 13.35 5.20 2.42
N GLN A 188 12.92 6.43 2.71
CA GLN A 188 13.03 7.56 1.77
C GLN A 188 14.49 7.89 1.43
N SER A 189 15.44 7.77 2.38
CA SER A 189 16.87 8.00 2.13
C SER A 189 17.49 6.98 1.17
N GLN A 190 16.88 5.80 1.04
CA GLN A 190 17.29 4.76 0.09
C GLN A 190 16.51 4.82 -1.24
N GLY A 191 15.66 5.82 -1.45
CA GLY A 191 14.80 5.93 -2.63
C GLY A 191 13.59 4.97 -2.61
N ILE A 192 13.30 4.35 -1.46
CA ILE A 192 12.18 3.43 -1.28
C ILE A 192 10.90 4.24 -1.06
N VAL A 193 9.87 4.00 -1.88
CA VAL A 193 8.56 4.61 -1.70
C VAL A 193 7.88 4.02 -0.47
N VAL A 194 7.25 4.88 0.33
CA VAL A 194 6.54 4.47 1.55
C VAL A 194 5.04 4.45 1.31
N GLU A 195 4.42 3.28 1.49
CA GLU A 195 2.96 3.14 1.48
C GLU A 195 2.42 3.07 2.91
N ALA A 196 1.28 3.72 3.11
CA ALA A 196 0.60 3.84 4.40
C ALA A 196 -0.63 2.92 4.44
N TYR A 197 -0.52 1.75 5.07
CA TYR A 197 -1.71 0.97 5.36
C TYR A 197 -2.37 1.44 6.67
N CYS A 198 -3.64 1.11 6.85
CA CYS A 198 -4.46 1.57 7.98
C CYS A 198 -4.51 3.10 8.17
N PRO A 199 -4.49 3.93 7.07
CA PRO A 199 -4.41 5.39 7.23
C PRO A 199 -5.62 5.97 7.96
N LEU A 200 -6.78 5.28 7.94
CA LEU A 200 -8.02 5.69 8.58
C LEU A 200 -8.16 5.18 10.03
N VAL A 201 -7.09 4.60 10.60
CA VAL A 201 -7.03 4.12 12.01
C VAL A 201 -8.21 3.21 12.38
N ARG A 202 -8.77 2.48 11.39
CA ARG A 202 -10.00 1.68 11.55
C ARG A 202 -11.17 2.43 12.17
N ASN A 203 -11.22 3.75 11.98
CA ASN A 203 -12.19 4.68 12.57
C ASN A 203 -12.12 4.81 14.12
N LEU A 204 -11.08 4.30 14.76
CA LEU A 204 -10.92 4.35 16.22
C LEU A 204 -10.62 5.76 16.77
N LYS A 205 -10.31 6.70 15.91
CA LYS A 205 -10.00 8.10 16.22
C LYS A 205 -11.01 9.08 15.60
N ALA A 206 -12.20 8.60 15.22
CA ALA A 206 -13.22 9.43 14.55
C ALA A 206 -13.68 10.62 15.43
N ASP A 207 -13.67 10.44 16.75
CA ASP A 207 -14.10 11.44 17.73
C ASP A 207 -12.93 12.26 18.32
N ASP A 208 -11.71 12.13 17.75
CA ASP A 208 -10.58 12.95 18.17
C ASP A 208 -10.84 14.43 17.89
N LYS A 209 -10.79 15.26 18.92
CA LYS A 209 -11.17 16.68 18.86
C LYS A 209 -10.28 17.48 17.91
N THR A 210 -9.00 17.16 17.87
CA THR A 210 -8.03 17.80 16.99
C THR A 210 -8.36 17.49 15.53
N LEU A 211 -8.59 16.21 15.23
CA LEU A 211 -8.96 15.76 13.89
C LEU A 211 -10.29 16.34 13.43
N LEU A 212 -11.30 16.37 14.31
CA LEU A 212 -12.62 16.98 14.05
C LEU A 212 -12.51 18.47 13.72
N SER A 213 -11.74 19.23 14.50
CA SER A 213 -11.53 20.67 14.28
C SER A 213 -10.90 20.95 12.92
N ILE A 214 -9.90 20.15 12.49
CA ILE A 214 -9.27 20.30 11.19
C ILE A 214 -10.27 19.91 10.07
N ALA A 215 -11.04 18.85 10.25
CA ALA A 215 -12.06 18.41 9.30
C ALA A 215 -13.13 19.49 9.08
N GLU A 216 -13.62 20.12 10.16
CA GLU A 216 -14.56 21.23 10.11
C GLU A 216 -13.99 22.46 9.39
N LYS A 217 -12.75 22.85 9.71
CA LYS A 217 -12.04 23.98 9.06
C LYS A 217 -12.02 23.84 7.55
N HIS A 218 -11.82 22.62 7.03
CA HIS A 218 -11.75 22.34 5.59
C HIS A 218 -13.07 21.90 4.96
N ASN A 219 -14.15 21.83 5.76
CA ASN A 219 -15.44 21.26 5.32
C ASN A 219 -15.25 19.86 4.68
N LYS A 220 -14.47 19.00 5.33
CA LYS A 220 -14.15 17.64 4.93
C LYS A 220 -14.42 16.66 6.06
N THR A 221 -14.49 15.37 5.74
CA THR A 221 -14.58 14.32 6.75
C THR A 221 -13.21 14.07 7.40
N THR A 222 -13.19 13.50 8.61
CA THR A 222 -11.96 13.07 9.29
C THR A 222 -11.16 12.08 8.44
N ALA A 223 -11.82 11.19 7.70
CA ALA A 223 -11.18 10.25 6.79
C ALA A 223 -10.45 10.97 5.63
N GLN A 224 -11.07 12.00 5.04
CA GLN A 224 -10.43 12.80 3.99
C GLN A 224 -9.20 13.56 4.52
N VAL A 225 -9.27 14.08 5.73
CA VAL A 225 -8.11 14.73 6.39
C VAL A 225 -6.95 13.73 6.57
N LEU A 226 -7.23 12.53 7.05
CA LEU A 226 -6.21 11.50 7.25
C LEU A 226 -5.57 11.04 5.93
N VAL A 227 -6.36 10.84 4.87
CA VAL A 227 -5.83 10.51 3.54
C VAL A 227 -4.98 11.66 3.00
N ARG A 228 -5.47 12.90 3.11
CA ARG A 228 -4.73 14.10 2.66
C ARG A 228 -3.43 14.29 3.42
N TYR A 229 -3.43 14.06 4.73
CA TYR A 229 -2.23 14.09 5.55
C TYR A 229 -1.15 13.13 5.00
N CYS A 230 -1.51 11.87 4.75
CA CYS A 230 -0.56 10.90 4.18
C CYS A 230 0.00 11.39 2.84
N LEU A 231 -0.85 11.90 1.94
CA LEU A 231 -0.41 12.44 0.65
C LEU A 231 0.58 13.61 0.81
N GLN A 232 0.38 14.49 1.79
CA GLN A 232 1.26 15.63 2.05
C GLN A 232 2.56 15.24 2.79
N LYS A 233 2.60 14.05 3.41
CA LYS A 233 3.84 13.43 3.95
C LYS A 233 4.61 12.65 2.88
N ASP A 234 4.22 12.72 1.61
CA ASP A 234 4.77 11.90 0.52
C ASP A 234 4.62 10.38 0.76
N TRP A 235 3.59 9.98 1.51
CA TRP A 235 3.21 8.58 1.64
C TRP A 235 2.09 8.24 0.67
N VAL A 236 1.98 6.96 0.29
CA VAL A 236 0.90 6.44 -0.55
C VAL A 236 -0.16 5.80 0.36
N PRO A 237 -1.26 6.49 0.69
CA PRO A 237 -2.30 5.92 1.54
C PRO A 237 -3.12 4.86 0.81
N LEU A 238 -3.49 3.82 1.56
CA LEU A 238 -4.30 2.69 1.12
C LEU A 238 -5.60 2.61 1.96
N PRO A 239 -6.51 3.60 1.86
CA PRO A 239 -7.77 3.55 2.57
C PRO A 239 -8.62 2.35 2.13
N LYS A 240 -9.33 1.74 3.08
CA LYS A 240 -10.26 0.63 2.84
C LYS A 240 -11.68 1.02 3.24
N SER A 241 -12.63 0.73 2.39
CA SER A 241 -14.06 0.78 2.70
C SER A 241 -14.83 -0.20 1.82
N ASP A 242 -15.95 -0.73 2.32
CA ASP A 242 -16.95 -1.47 1.53
C ASP A 242 -18.24 -0.66 1.30
N THR A 243 -18.27 0.59 1.77
CA THR A 243 -19.40 1.51 1.60
C THR A 243 -19.12 2.41 0.39
N PRO A 244 -19.91 2.36 -0.70
CA PRO A 244 -19.65 3.11 -1.92
C PRO A 244 -19.41 4.60 -1.69
N SER A 245 -20.27 5.28 -0.94
CA SER A 245 -20.11 6.72 -0.66
C SER A 245 -18.82 7.06 0.10
N ARG A 246 -18.31 6.16 0.96
CA ARG A 246 -17.02 6.35 1.64
C ARG A 246 -15.85 6.10 0.71
N ILE A 247 -15.96 5.16 -0.23
CA ILE A 247 -14.94 4.91 -1.26
C ILE A 247 -14.76 6.17 -2.11
N GLU A 248 -15.86 6.75 -2.58
CA GLU A 248 -15.87 7.99 -3.37
C GLU A 248 -15.33 9.17 -2.55
N ALA A 249 -15.78 9.34 -1.30
CA ALA A 249 -15.31 10.43 -0.44
C ALA A 249 -13.80 10.33 -0.15
N ASN A 250 -13.26 9.12 0.05
CA ASN A 250 -11.82 8.92 0.27
C ASN A 250 -10.97 9.24 -0.98
N ALA A 251 -11.56 9.28 -2.18
CA ALA A 251 -10.93 9.72 -3.42
C ALA A 251 -10.97 11.27 -3.57
N ASP A 252 -11.96 11.95 -2.96
CA ASP A 252 -12.12 13.41 -3.03
C ASP A 252 -11.22 14.14 -2.03
N VAL A 253 -9.90 14.01 -2.22
CA VAL A 253 -8.86 14.56 -1.33
C VAL A 253 -7.87 15.50 -2.02
N PHE A 254 -8.10 15.77 -3.29
CA PHE A 254 -7.19 16.59 -4.10
C PHE A 254 -7.65 18.04 -4.26
N GLY A 255 -8.87 18.34 -3.83
CA GLY A 255 -9.48 19.68 -3.92
C GLY A 255 -9.12 20.64 -2.78
N PHE A 256 -8.39 20.19 -1.76
CA PHE A 256 -7.97 20.99 -0.60
C PHE A 256 -6.56 20.65 -0.16
N GLU A 257 -5.97 21.50 0.67
CA GLU A 257 -4.66 21.29 1.29
C GLU A 257 -4.73 21.59 2.78
N LEU A 258 -4.06 20.75 3.57
CA LEU A 258 -3.77 21.03 4.97
C LEU A 258 -2.64 22.08 5.02
N ASP A 259 -2.84 23.17 5.74
CA ASP A 259 -1.79 24.16 5.89
C ASP A 259 -0.68 23.69 6.86
N ALA A 260 0.39 24.48 6.96
CA ALA A 260 1.54 24.11 7.79
C ALA A 260 1.16 23.89 9.26
N LYS A 261 0.17 24.64 9.78
CA LYS A 261 -0.30 24.51 11.15
C LYS A 261 -1.14 23.23 11.33
N ASP A 262 -1.95 22.87 10.36
CA ASP A 262 -2.70 21.61 10.38
C ASP A 262 -1.75 20.42 10.39
N MET A 263 -0.74 20.45 9.50
CA MET A 263 0.29 19.41 9.41
C MET A 263 1.08 19.27 10.71
N GLU A 264 1.54 20.39 11.30
CA GLU A 264 2.22 20.40 12.59
C GLU A 264 1.34 19.85 13.69
N THR A 265 0.07 20.25 13.72
CA THR A 265 -0.91 19.80 14.72
C THR A 265 -1.13 18.28 14.63
N LEU A 266 -1.25 17.72 13.41
CA LEU A 266 -1.35 16.29 13.20
C LEU A 266 -0.04 15.56 13.51
N ASP A 267 1.11 16.16 13.17
CA ASP A 267 2.43 15.62 13.49
C ASP A 267 2.69 15.50 15.00
N ASN A 268 2.10 16.37 15.79
CA ASN A 268 2.19 16.35 17.26
C ASN A 268 1.30 15.29 17.92
N LEU A 269 0.45 14.59 17.18
CA LEU A 269 -0.34 13.45 17.69
C LEU A 269 0.46 12.15 17.79
N ASP A 270 1.70 12.12 17.33
CA ASP A 270 2.54 10.92 17.28
C ASP A 270 2.74 10.31 18.68
N GLN A 271 2.37 9.06 18.82
CA GLN A 271 2.50 8.26 20.05
C GLN A 271 3.60 7.21 19.91
N GLY A 272 4.39 7.29 18.84
CA GLY A 272 5.38 6.26 18.52
C GLY A 272 4.72 4.88 18.36
N PRO A 273 5.40 3.79 18.79
CA PRO A 273 4.87 2.44 18.65
C PRO A 273 3.52 2.20 19.34
N TRP A 274 3.21 2.98 20.40
CA TRP A 274 1.96 2.86 21.14
C TRP A 274 0.73 3.38 20.39
N GLY A 275 0.97 4.17 19.33
CA GLY A 275 -0.10 4.64 18.43
C GLY A 275 -0.55 3.62 17.41
N ALA A 276 0.18 2.53 17.23
CA ALA A 276 -0.13 1.50 16.24
C ALA A 276 -1.46 0.80 16.55
N ILE A 277 -2.24 0.57 15.50
CA ILE A 277 -3.50 -0.20 15.57
C ILE A 277 -3.27 -1.67 15.19
N VAL A 278 -2.31 -1.92 14.32
CA VAL A 278 -1.93 -3.24 13.84
C VAL A 278 -0.51 -3.56 14.26
N GLN A 279 0.46 -2.78 13.81
CA GLN A 279 1.87 -3.04 14.06
C GLN A 279 2.72 -1.77 13.88
N ALA A 280 3.60 -1.51 14.85
CA ALA A 280 4.78 -0.70 14.63
C ALA A 280 5.94 -1.59 14.16
N VAL A 281 6.78 -1.07 13.27
CA VAL A 281 7.98 -1.80 12.84
C VAL A 281 9.07 -1.69 13.89
N ASP A 282 9.90 -2.72 13.94
CA ASP A 282 11.09 -2.79 14.80
C ASP A 282 12.32 -2.36 13.96
N ASN A 283 12.96 -1.25 14.36
CA ASN A 283 14.07 -0.61 13.63
C ASN A 283 15.44 -1.12 14.07
#